data_6cb5d9987c8bac6bb4dcb37b4e9bcba6
#
_entry.id   6cb5d9987c8bac6bb4dcb37b4e9bcba6
#
_cell.length_a   1.000
_cell.length_b   1.000
_cell.length_c   1.000
_cell.angle_alpha   90.00
_cell.angle_beta   90.00
_cell.angle_gamma   90.00
#
_symmetry.space_group_name_H-M   'P 1'
#
loop_
_entity.id
_entity.type
_entity.pdbx_description
1 polymer ?
#
loop_
_entity_poly.entity_id
_entity_poly.type
_entity_poly.pdbx_seq_one_letter_code
_entity_poly.pdbx_strand_id
1 'polypeptide(L)'
;YLESEEFIIGIEKNKPDAIEKLTKAFADDPAVTVKPLKSVYPQGAKQVLLYNAAGLVVGEGQRLASLGYIIINVTTLAKMAYYMETGMPLVDRCVTVDGSAVKEPKNLVVPVGTPISYLIENCGGLKEEPGKVLYGGPMMGKPAYSLEQPVLKATNAIIILNRKDSRSLEPTPCIHCGRCVENCPLGLNPTAYAAALEVEDENERFELLDKGKVQMCMECGCCSYVSVSYTHLTLP
;
A
#
# COMPACT_ATOMS: atom_id res chain seq x y z
N TYR A 1 10.79 10.79 -23.13
CA TYR A 1 10.89 9.32 -23.07
C TYR A 1 9.51 8.63 -22.97
N LEU A 2 8.51 9.25 -22.36
CA LEU A 2 7.16 8.68 -22.26
C LEU A 2 6.17 9.28 -23.24
N GLU A 3 6.54 10.38 -23.91
CA GLU A 3 5.69 11.11 -24.87
C GLU A 3 4.26 11.33 -24.34
N SER A 4 4.16 11.59 -23.01
CA SER A 4 2.89 11.77 -22.33
C SER A 4 2.36 13.17 -22.57
N GLU A 5 1.09 13.29 -22.90
CA GLU A 5 0.41 14.56 -23.15
C GLU A 5 -0.07 15.23 -21.87
N GLU A 6 -0.34 14.45 -20.83
CA GLU A 6 -0.86 14.93 -19.55
C GLU A 6 -0.17 14.22 -18.37
N PHE A 7 0.09 14.97 -17.31
CA PHE A 7 0.62 14.49 -16.06
C PHE A 7 -0.30 14.87 -14.89
N ILE A 8 -0.84 13.88 -14.21
CA ILE A 8 -1.69 14.10 -13.02
C ILE A 8 -0.92 13.72 -11.77
N ILE A 9 -0.66 14.70 -10.89
CA ILE A 9 -0.04 14.47 -9.58
C ILE A 9 -1.14 14.34 -8.54
N GLY A 10 -1.52 13.12 -8.20
CA GLY A 10 -2.51 12.85 -7.16
C GLY A 10 -1.89 12.92 -5.77
N ILE A 11 -2.39 13.82 -4.91
CA ILE A 11 -1.89 14.04 -3.55
C ILE A 11 -3.06 14.04 -2.57
N GLU A 12 -2.94 13.26 -1.49
CA GLU A 12 -3.95 13.28 -0.43
C GLU A 12 -3.98 14.63 0.30
N LYS A 13 -5.20 15.09 0.63
CA LYS A 13 -5.45 16.41 1.27
C LYS A 13 -4.78 16.60 2.63
N ASN A 14 -4.32 15.51 3.28
CA ASN A 14 -3.55 15.58 4.53
C ASN A 14 -2.08 16.05 4.33
N LYS A 15 -1.70 16.40 3.10
CA LYS A 15 -0.38 16.92 2.74
C LYS A 15 -0.50 18.31 2.07
N PRO A 16 -1.03 19.34 2.77
CA PRO A 16 -1.33 20.65 2.18
C PRO A 16 -0.08 21.38 1.69
N ASP A 17 1.03 21.24 2.39
CA ASP A 17 2.33 21.81 2.03
C ASP A 17 2.86 21.26 0.69
N ALA A 18 2.71 19.97 0.45
CA ALA A 18 3.10 19.35 -0.81
C ALA A 18 2.19 19.78 -1.96
N ILE A 19 0.88 19.90 -1.72
CA ILE A 19 -0.09 20.41 -2.70
C ILE A 19 0.28 21.85 -3.10
N GLU A 20 0.51 22.74 -2.12
CA GLU A 20 0.86 24.14 -2.37
C GLU A 20 2.16 24.26 -3.18
N LYS A 21 3.22 23.59 -2.73
CA LYS A 21 4.54 23.65 -3.38
C LYS A 21 4.49 23.14 -4.83
N LEU A 22 3.82 22.03 -5.07
CA LEU A 22 3.73 21.45 -6.42
C LEU A 22 2.81 22.27 -7.32
N THR A 23 1.67 22.77 -6.82
CA THR A 23 0.81 23.67 -7.57
C THR A 23 1.57 24.92 -8.00
N LYS A 24 2.38 25.50 -7.11
CA LYS A 24 3.23 26.66 -7.44
C LYS A 24 4.33 26.32 -8.44
N ALA A 25 4.98 25.16 -8.28
CA ALA A 25 6.08 24.74 -9.15
C ALA A 25 5.64 24.47 -10.59
N PHE A 26 4.41 24.04 -10.80
CA PHE A 26 3.85 23.71 -12.11
C PHE A 26 2.75 24.69 -12.58
N ALA A 27 2.70 25.88 -11.98
CA ALA A 27 1.66 26.88 -12.30
C ALA A 27 1.62 27.28 -13.79
N ASP A 28 2.77 27.30 -14.43
CA ASP A 28 2.94 27.73 -15.83
C ASP A 28 3.00 26.54 -16.80
N ASP A 29 2.87 25.31 -16.35
CA ASP A 29 2.90 24.11 -17.19
C ASP A 29 1.50 23.51 -17.36
N PRO A 30 0.84 23.75 -18.52
CA PRO A 30 -0.52 23.29 -18.76
C PRO A 30 -0.64 21.75 -18.88
N ALA A 31 0.47 21.03 -19.08
CA ALA A 31 0.48 19.57 -19.14
C ALA A 31 0.41 18.92 -17.75
N VAL A 32 0.66 19.67 -16.66
CA VAL A 32 0.72 19.13 -15.31
C VAL A 32 -0.47 19.60 -14.47
N THR A 33 -1.24 18.65 -13.97
CA THR A 33 -2.36 18.91 -13.06
C THR A 33 -2.05 18.37 -11.66
N VAL A 34 -2.05 19.23 -10.65
CA VAL A 34 -1.97 18.80 -9.23
C VAL A 34 -3.39 18.58 -8.71
N LYS A 35 -3.73 17.33 -8.38
CA LYS A 35 -5.09 16.96 -7.96
C LYS A 35 -5.13 16.54 -6.49
N PRO A 36 -5.75 17.36 -5.60
CA PRO A 36 -5.98 16.99 -4.21
C PRO A 36 -7.00 15.87 -4.10
N LEU A 37 -6.62 14.75 -3.50
CA LEU A 37 -7.43 13.55 -3.31
C LEU A 37 -7.89 13.40 -1.86
N LYS A 38 -8.96 12.65 -1.63
CA LYS A 38 -9.42 12.31 -0.27
C LYS A 38 -8.36 11.46 0.43
N SER A 39 -8.11 11.74 1.72
CA SER A 39 -7.22 10.92 2.56
C SER A 39 -7.99 9.71 3.08
N VAL A 40 -8.12 8.70 2.24
CA VAL A 40 -8.83 7.43 2.53
C VAL A 40 -7.96 6.26 2.09
N TYR A 41 -8.04 5.15 2.83
CA TYR A 41 -7.32 3.94 2.44
C TYR A 41 -8.23 3.06 1.55
N PRO A 42 -7.74 2.46 0.46
CA PRO A 42 -6.36 2.45 -0.07
C PRO A 42 -6.16 3.44 -1.26
N GLN A 43 -6.10 4.74 -0.99
CA GLN A 43 -5.99 5.79 -2.01
C GLN A 43 -4.81 5.60 -2.98
N GLY A 44 -3.68 5.02 -2.49
CA GLY A 44 -2.48 4.77 -3.31
C GLY A 44 -2.56 3.50 -4.18
N ALA A 45 -3.62 2.70 -4.07
CA ALA A 45 -3.82 1.55 -4.96
C ALA A 45 -4.09 2.02 -6.39
N LYS A 46 -3.42 1.42 -7.38
CA LYS A 46 -3.40 1.91 -8.76
C LYS A 46 -4.79 2.13 -9.35
N GLN A 47 -5.71 1.19 -9.16
CA GLN A 47 -7.08 1.27 -9.67
C GLN A 47 -7.89 2.37 -8.97
N VAL A 48 -7.75 2.49 -7.64
CA VAL A 48 -8.41 3.53 -6.84
C VAL A 48 -7.86 4.91 -7.18
N LEU A 49 -6.54 5.02 -7.33
CA LEU A 49 -5.89 6.26 -7.73
C LEU A 49 -6.34 6.70 -9.12
N LEU A 50 -6.37 5.81 -10.10
CA LEU A 50 -6.83 6.12 -11.46
C LEU A 50 -8.27 6.61 -11.45
N TYR A 51 -9.15 5.92 -10.73
CA TYR A 51 -10.55 6.34 -10.61
C TYR A 51 -10.68 7.74 -9.99
N ASN A 52 -9.99 7.99 -8.87
CA ASN A 52 -10.08 9.28 -8.18
C ASN A 52 -9.35 10.41 -8.92
N ALA A 53 -8.30 10.10 -9.65
CA ALA A 53 -7.52 11.09 -10.39
C ALA A 53 -8.10 11.38 -11.79
N ALA A 54 -8.50 10.36 -12.54
CA ALA A 54 -8.92 10.48 -13.92
C ALA A 54 -10.39 10.07 -14.19
N GLY A 55 -11.12 9.54 -13.19
CA GLY A 55 -12.51 9.09 -13.35
C GLY A 55 -12.66 7.76 -14.10
N LEU A 56 -11.56 7.04 -14.35
CA LEU A 56 -11.55 5.81 -15.15
C LEU A 56 -11.61 4.57 -14.28
N VAL A 57 -12.40 3.59 -14.71
CA VAL A 57 -12.52 2.28 -14.08
C VAL A 57 -11.72 1.26 -14.90
N VAL A 58 -10.87 0.51 -14.21
CA VAL A 58 -10.13 -0.62 -14.81
C VAL A 58 -11.04 -1.84 -14.81
N GLY A 59 -11.40 -2.33 -15.98
CA GLY A 59 -12.21 -3.54 -16.13
C GLY A 59 -11.43 -4.83 -15.82
N GLU A 60 -12.18 -5.92 -15.71
CA GLU A 60 -11.61 -7.26 -15.53
C GLU A 60 -10.64 -7.62 -16.66
N GLY A 61 -9.46 -8.11 -16.29
CA GLY A 61 -8.41 -8.46 -17.26
C GLY A 61 -7.74 -7.28 -17.96
N GLN A 62 -8.19 -6.03 -17.75
CA GLN A 62 -7.57 -4.85 -18.33
C GLN A 62 -6.28 -4.45 -17.58
N ARG A 63 -5.30 -4.00 -18.33
CA ARG A 63 -4.09 -3.36 -17.79
C ARG A 63 -4.22 -1.85 -17.89
N LEU A 64 -3.68 -1.11 -16.92
CA LEU A 64 -3.69 0.36 -16.96
C LEU A 64 -3.06 0.90 -18.24
N ALA A 65 -1.99 0.27 -18.70
CA ALA A 65 -1.30 0.67 -19.93
C ALA A 65 -2.20 0.56 -21.19
N SER A 66 -3.16 -0.37 -21.23
CA SER A 66 -4.12 -0.47 -22.35
C SER A 66 -5.15 0.66 -22.36
N LEU A 67 -5.28 1.37 -21.24
CA LEU A 67 -6.09 2.59 -21.10
C LEU A 67 -5.27 3.87 -21.38
N GLY A 68 -4.00 3.73 -21.76
CA GLY A 68 -3.09 4.85 -22.00
C GLY A 68 -2.51 5.47 -20.71
N TYR A 69 -2.65 4.82 -19.55
CA TYR A 69 -2.18 5.37 -18.26
C TYR A 69 -1.02 4.58 -17.67
N ILE A 70 -0.05 5.32 -17.15
CA ILE A 70 1.07 4.80 -16.35
C ILE A 70 1.04 5.47 -14.98
N ILE A 71 1.01 4.68 -13.92
CA ILE A 71 1.05 5.18 -12.54
C ILE A 71 2.42 4.89 -11.94
N ILE A 72 3.11 5.95 -11.52
CA ILE A 72 4.45 5.90 -10.93
C ILE A 72 4.42 6.56 -9.56
N ASN A 73 5.03 5.92 -8.58
CA ASN A 73 5.24 6.52 -7.26
C ASN A 73 6.21 7.71 -7.38
N VAL A 74 5.93 8.83 -6.70
CA VAL A 74 6.71 10.07 -6.79
C VAL A 74 8.19 9.88 -6.41
N THR A 75 8.48 9.04 -5.41
CA THR A 75 9.87 8.72 -5.05
C THR A 75 10.60 7.97 -6.15
N THR A 76 9.89 7.05 -6.82
CA THR A 76 10.44 6.33 -7.98
C THR A 76 10.73 7.28 -9.13
N LEU A 77 9.79 8.18 -9.44
CA LEU A 77 9.96 9.17 -10.50
C LEU A 77 11.16 10.10 -10.21
N ALA A 78 11.28 10.60 -8.98
CA ALA A 78 12.40 11.43 -8.56
C ALA A 78 13.75 10.70 -8.68
N LYS A 79 13.80 9.42 -8.31
CA LYS A 79 15.03 8.61 -8.46
C LYS A 79 15.35 8.29 -9.92
N MET A 80 14.34 8.14 -10.78
CA MET A 80 14.57 8.00 -12.23
C MET A 80 15.17 9.27 -12.82
N ALA A 81 14.63 10.44 -12.48
CA ALA A 81 15.20 11.72 -12.90
C ALA A 81 16.65 11.88 -12.44
N TYR A 82 16.91 11.62 -11.16
CA TYR A 82 18.27 11.66 -10.60
C TYR A 82 19.23 10.71 -11.31
N TYR A 83 18.79 9.49 -11.65
CA TYR A 83 19.61 8.57 -12.43
C TYR A 83 19.92 9.11 -13.83
N MET A 84 18.95 9.73 -14.50
CA MET A 84 19.15 10.28 -15.84
C MET A 84 20.14 11.46 -15.85
N GLU A 85 20.19 12.24 -14.76
CA GLU A 85 21.11 13.37 -14.61
C GLU A 85 22.53 12.93 -14.21
N THR A 86 22.64 11.96 -13.31
CA THR A 86 23.90 11.63 -12.65
C THR A 86 24.51 10.27 -13.03
N GLY A 87 23.71 9.37 -13.63
CA GLY A 87 24.09 7.98 -13.84
C GLY A 87 24.11 7.13 -12.55
N MET A 88 23.76 7.71 -11.37
CA MET A 88 23.78 6.99 -10.10
C MET A 88 22.53 6.11 -9.97
N PRO A 89 22.68 4.78 -9.87
CA PRO A 89 21.55 3.86 -9.73
C PRO A 89 20.86 4.00 -8.37
N LEU A 90 19.73 3.29 -8.19
CA LEU A 90 18.98 3.24 -6.93
C LEU A 90 19.78 2.46 -5.87
N VAL A 91 20.59 3.16 -5.10
CA VAL A 91 21.44 2.62 -4.03
C VAL A 91 20.98 3.00 -2.63
N ASP A 92 20.07 3.97 -2.52
CA ASP A 92 19.48 4.42 -1.26
C ASP A 92 17.96 4.49 -1.34
N ARG A 93 17.32 4.48 -0.17
CA ARG A 93 15.86 4.61 -0.03
C ARG A 93 15.52 5.56 1.10
N CYS A 94 14.49 6.38 0.87
CA CYS A 94 13.79 7.04 1.97
C CYS A 94 12.81 6.04 2.58
N VAL A 95 13.00 5.72 3.86
CA VAL A 95 12.21 4.75 4.62
C VAL A 95 11.56 5.45 5.79
N THR A 96 10.25 5.35 5.90
CA THR A 96 9.50 5.79 7.08
C THR A 96 9.66 4.73 8.16
N VAL A 97 10.17 5.11 9.33
CA VAL A 97 10.23 4.25 10.52
C VAL A 97 9.23 4.79 11.53
N ASP A 98 8.20 3.99 11.83
CA ASP A 98 7.09 4.39 12.69
C ASP A 98 6.51 3.19 13.43
N GLY A 99 5.55 3.42 14.30
CA GLY A 99 4.82 2.40 15.06
C GLY A 99 4.86 2.65 16.56
N SER A 100 3.96 1.98 17.25
CA SER A 100 3.76 2.19 18.69
C SER A 100 4.97 1.89 19.57
N ALA A 101 5.86 1.00 19.09
CA ALA A 101 7.08 0.65 19.84
C ALA A 101 8.29 1.56 19.55
N VAL A 102 8.23 2.47 18.54
CA VAL A 102 9.34 3.36 18.16
C VAL A 102 9.37 4.60 19.05
N LYS A 103 10.54 4.99 19.56
CA LYS A 103 10.67 6.21 20.40
C LYS A 103 10.49 7.48 19.59
N GLU A 104 11.22 7.62 18.50
CA GLU A 104 11.26 8.83 17.67
C GLU A 104 10.98 8.48 16.21
N PRO A 105 9.69 8.41 15.78
CA PRO A 105 9.37 8.14 14.39
C PRO A 105 10.02 9.14 13.44
N LYS A 106 10.64 8.63 12.36
CA LYS A 106 11.39 9.45 11.39
C LYS A 106 11.29 8.90 9.96
N ASN A 107 11.55 9.78 9.02
CA ASN A 107 11.92 9.40 7.65
C ASN A 107 13.45 9.40 7.54
N LEU A 108 14.03 8.26 7.20
CA LEU A 108 15.47 8.09 7.08
C LEU A 108 15.84 7.79 5.61
N VAL A 109 16.88 8.45 5.11
CA VAL A 109 17.50 8.08 3.84
C VAL A 109 18.69 7.18 4.15
N VAL A 110 18.60 5.93 3.71
CA VAL A 110 19.61 4.89 4.03
C VAL A 110 19.98 4.08 2.80
N PRO A 111 21.21 3.57 2.73
CA PRO A 111 21.60 2.62 1.70
C PRO A 111 20.70 1.37 1.68
N VAL A 112 20.45 0.85 0.50
CA VAL A 112 19.87 -0.49 0.35
C VAL A 112 20.81 -1.51 0.98
N GLY A 113 20.28 -2.42 1.78
CA GLY A 113 21.10 -3.36 2.57
C GLY A 113 21.25 -2.98 4.04
N THR A 114 20.87 -1.76 4.46
CA THR A 114 20.90 -1.34 5.86
C THR A 114 19.96 -2.22 6.71
N PRO A 115 20.42 -2.82 7.83
CA PRO A 115 19.57 -3.65 8.68
C PRO A 115 18.51 -2.83 9.42
N ILE A 116 17.37 -3.44 9.75
CA ILE A 116 16.29 -2.80 10.51
C ILE A 116 16.78 -2.34 11.89
N SER A 117 17.67 -3.11 12.54
CA SER A 117 18.26 -2.75 13.83
C SER A 117 18.90 -1.36 13.80
N TYR A 118 19.65 -1.05 12.75
CA TYR A 118 20.26 0.26 12.56
C TYR A 118 19.23 1.40 12.38
N LEU A 119 18.10 1.13 11.70
CA LEU A 119 17.01 2.11 11.57
C LEU A 119 16.41 2.43 12.95
N ILE A 120 16.19 1.40 13.75
CA ILE A 120 15.65 1.52 15.12
C ILE A 120 16.59 2.36 16.00
N GLU A 121 17.90 2.11 15.95
CA GLU A 121 18.89 2.89 16.70
C GLU A 121 18.84 4.37 16.33
N ASN A 122 18.75 4.69 15.04
CA ASN A 122 18.63 6.08 14.55
C ASN A 122 17.29 6.74 14.91
N CYS A 123 16.28 5.95 15.28
CA CYS A 123 15.01 6.40 15.83
C CYS A 123 14.99 6.44 17.37
N GLY A 124 16.16 6.52 18.01
CA GLY A 124 16.29 6.58 19.47
C GLY A 124 16.02 5.25 20.20
N GLY A 125 15.90 4.15 19.46
CA GLY A 125 15.58 2.83 19.99
C GLY A 125 14.09 2.58 20.15
N LEU A 126 13.76 1.49 20.84
CA LEU A 126 12.38 1.08 21.12
C LEU A 126 11.95 1.56 22.52
N LYS A 127 10.65 1.85 22.67
CA LYS A 127 10.00 2.13 23.97
C LYS A 127 9.83 0.85 24.79
N GLU A 128 9.56 -0.25 24.09
CA GLU A 128 9.28 -1.56 24.66
C GLU A 128 9.61 -2.66 23.63
N GLU A 129 9.61 -3.92 24.06
CA GLU A 129 9.82 -5.06 23.16
C GLU A 129 8.77 -5.09 22.03
N PRO A 130 9.17 -5.22 20.78
CA PRO A 130 8.24 -5.24 19.66
C PRO A 130 7.42 -6.53 19.66
N GLY A 131 6.12 -6.40 19.37
CA GLY A 131 5.24 -7.55 19.14
C GLY A 131 5.23 -7.97 17.67
N LYS A 132 5.39 -7.00 16.74
CA LYS A 132 5.46 -7.27 15.31
C LYS A 132 6.23 -6.16 14.60
N VAL A 133 7.06 -6.56 13.63
CA VAL A 133 7.79 -5.66 12.74
C VAL A 133 7.35 -5.93 11.31
N LEU A 134 7.00 -4.89 10.56
CA LEU A 134 6.43 -5.01 9.21
C LEU A 134 7.25 -4.23 8.19
N TYR A 135 7.53 -4.84 7.05
CA TYR A 135 7.94 -4.15 5.83
C TYR A 135 6.71 -3.56 5.12
N GLY A 136 6.64 -2.26 4.99
CA GLY A 136 5.50 -1.55 4.42
C GLY A 136 4.49 -1.09 5.46
N GLY A 137 3.27 -0.75 5.02
CA GLY A 137 2.22 -0.25 5.89
C GLY A 137 1.54 -1.32 6.74
N PRO A 138 0.77 -0.94 7.78
CA PRO A 138 0.16 -1.88 8.71
C PRO A 138 -0.91 -2.80 8.09
N MET A 139 -1.48 -2.40 6.95
CA MET A 139 -2.56 -3.15 6.29
C MET A 139 -2.07 -4.24 5.33
N MET A 140 -0.96 -3.98 4.61
CA MET A 140 -0.42 -4.86 3.56
C MET A 140 1.04 -5.24 3.80
N GLY A 141 1.62 -4.78 4.91
CA GLY A 141 3.03 -5.01 5.24
C GLY A 141 3.31 -6.47 5.53
N LYS A 142 4.47 -6.95 5.08
CA LYS A 142 4.94 -8.31 5.36
C LYS A 142 5.72 -8.34 6.67
N PRO A 143 5.52 -9.34 7.54
CA PRO A 143 6.26 -9.43 8.79
C PRO A 143 7.75 -9.69 8.54
N ALA A 144 8.58 -9.00 9.31
CA ALA A 144 10.00 -9.30 9.42
C ALA A 144 10.21 -10.41 10.47
N TYR A 145 11.05 -11.38 10.18
CA TYR A 145 11.40 -12.46 11.10
C TYR A 145 12.66 -12.16 11.92
N SER A 146 13.41 -11.12 11.54
CA SER A 146 14.62 -10.68 12.26
C SER A 146 14.85 -9.19 12.02
N LEU A 147 15.40 -8.51 13.02
CA LEU A 147 15.84 -7.11 12.91
C LEU A 147 17.12 -6.94 12.08
N GLU A 148 17.82 -8.03 11.78
CA GLU A 148 18.98 -8.04 10.90
C GLU A 148 18.61 -8.12 9.40
N GLN A 149 17.32 -8.24 9.10
CA GLN A 149 16.87 -8.16 7.71
C GLN A 149 17.13 -6.78 7.12
N PRO A 150 17.59 -6.72 5.85
CA PRO A 150 18.02 -5.49 5.22
C PRO A 150 16.85 -4.69 4.63
N VAL A 151 17.03 -3.39 4.52
CA VAL A 151 16.24 -2.51 3.64
C VAL A 151 16.42 -2.96 2.19
N LEU A 152 15.32 -3.22 1.50
CA LEU A 152 15.28 -3.61 0.09
C LEU A 152 14.95 -2.41 -0.81
N LYS A 153 15.18 -2.54 -2.12
CA LYS A 153 14.80 -1.51 -3.12
C LYS A 153 13.30 -1.16 -3.08
N ALA A 154 12.44 -2.09 -2.67
CA ALA A 154 11.00 -1.87 -2.56
C ALA A 154 10.56 -1.38 -1.16
N THR A 155 11.45 -1.33 -0.17
CA THR A 155 11.12 -0.91 1.19
C THR A 155 10.84 0.60 1.23
N ASN A 156 9.64 0.97 1.64
CA ASN A 156 9.22 2.37 1.82
C ASN A 156 8.87 2.70 3.27
N ALA A 157 8.60 1.69 4.09
CA ALA A 157 8.34 1.85 5.51
C ALA A 157 8.76 0.61 6.29
N ILE A 158 9.11 0.82 7.55
CA ILE A 158 9.25 -0.21 8.59
C ILE A 158 8.35 0.22 9.74
N ILE A 159 7.32 -0.58 10.01
CA ILE A 159 6.36 -0.32 11.09
C ILE A 159 6.62 -1.30 12.23
N ILE A 160 6.82 -0.77 13.43
CA ILE A 160 7.17 -1.54 14.61
C ILE A 160 6.07 -1.39 15.65
N LEU A 161 5.26 -2.42 15.79
CA LEU A 161 4.12 -2.45 16.69
C LEU A 161 4.52 -3.08 18.03
N ASN A 162 4.01 -2.54 19.12
CA ASN A 162 4.11 -3.16 20.44
C ASN A 162 3.23 -4.41 20.54
N ARG A 163 3.32 -5.13 21.65
CA ARG A 163 2.55 -6.37 21.87
C ARG A 163 1.05 -6.14 21.86
N LYS A 164 0.57 -4.99 22.35
CA LYS A 164 -0.86 -4.65 22.38
C LYS A 164 -1.42 -4.46 20.96
N ASP A 165 -0.73 -3.67 20.16
CA ASP A 165 -1.19 -3.29 18.81
C ASP A 165 -0.93 -4.38 17.75
N SER A 166 -0.07 -5.36 18.08
CA SER A 166 0.23 -6.51 17.23
C SER A 166 -0.61 -7.76 17.55
N ARG A 167 -1.53 -7.66 18.53
CA ARG A 167 -2.36 -8.79 18.94
C ARG A 167 -3.24 -9.27 17.79
N SER A 168 -3.11 -10.54 17.44
CA SER A 168 -4.04 -11.23 16.59
C SER A 168 -5.28 -11.65 17.39
N LEU A 169 -6.44 -11.35 16.90
CA LEU A 169 -7.71 -11.80 17.48
C LEU A 169 -8.05 -13.18 16.90
N GLU A 170 -8.68 -14.03 17.71
CA GLU A 170 -9.10 -15.35 17.25
C GLU A 170 -10.33 -15.21 16.32
N PRO A 171 -10.33 -15.90 15.18
CA PRO A 171 -11.48 -15.92 14.28
C PRO A 171 -12.71 -16.53 14.95
N THR A 172 -13.87 -15.96 14.67
CA THR A 172 -15.16 -16.49 15.08
C THR A 172 -16.04 -16.72 13.84
N PRO A 173 -17.10 -17.55 13.92
CA PRO A 173 -18.02 -17.75 12.80
C PRO A 173 -18.57 -16.42 12.24
N CYS A 174 -18.68 -16.33 10.91
CA CYS A 174 -19.19 -15.15 10.24
C CYS A 174 -20.67 -14.93 10.56
N ILE A 175 -21.02 -13.71 11.01
CA ILE A 175 -22.42 -13.32 11.29
C ILE A 175 -23.12 -12.67 10.10
N HIS A 176 -22.52 -12.66 8.92
CA HIS A 176 -23.06 -12.10 7.67
C HIS A 176 -23.48 -10.63 7.76
N CYS A 177 -22.77 -9.80 8.52
CA CYS A 177 -23.11 -8.37 8.72
C CYS A 177 -22.87 -7.47 7.49
N GLY A 178 -22.22 -7.95 6.42
CA GLY A 178 -21.99 -7.22 5.17
C GLY A 178 -20.88 -6.18 5.18
N ARG A 179 -20.28 -5.83 6.32
CA ARG A 179 -19.27 -4.76 6.43
C ARG A 179 -18.08 -4.94 5.47
N CYS A 180 -17.60 -6.16 5.29
CA CYS A 180 -16.50 -6.46 4.38
C CYS A 180 -16.85 -6.20 2.91
N VAL A 181 -18.10 -6.42 2.51
CA VAL A 181 -18.60 -6.13 1.15
C VAL A 181 -18.73 -4.62 0.93
N GLU A 182 -19.36 -3.91 1.89
CA GLU A 182 -19.53 -2.45 1.81
C GLU A 182 -18.21 -1.68 1.79
N ASN A 183 -17.18 -2.21 2.47
CA ASN A 183 -15.87 -1.56 2.53
C ASN A 183 -14.88 -2.06 1.46
N CYS A 184 -15.29 -2.94 0.56
CA CYS A 184 -14.43 -3.35 -0.54
C CYS A 184 -14.33 -2.22 -1.59
N PRO A 185 -13.13 -1.64 -1.83
CA PRO A 185 -12.97 -0.55 -2.77
C PRO A 185 -13.22 -0.93 -4.23
N LEU A 186 -13.27 -2.24 -4.53
CA LEU A 186 -13.55 -2.79 -5.86
C LEU A 186 -14.95 -3.43 -5.96
N GLY A 187 -15.78 -3.35 -4.92
CA GLY A 187 -17.13 -3.90 -4.92
C GLY A 187 -17.18 -5.45 -4.97
N LEU A 188 -16.11 -6.11 -4.52
CA LEU A 188 -16.04 -7.57 -4.46
C LEU A 188 -16.79 -8.12 -3.25
N ASN A 189 -17.09 -9.43 -3.27
CA ASN A 189 -17.75 -10.12 -2.17
C ASN A 189 -16.81 -11.02 -1.35
N PRO A 190 -16.14 -10.49 -0.30
CA PRO A 190 -15.20 -11.27 0.50
C PRO A 190 -15.84 -12.46 1.24
N THR A 191 -17.13 -12.40 1.59
CA THR A 191 -17.80 -13.52 2.27
C THR A 191 -17.98 -14.72 1.34
N ALA A 192 -18.16 -14.49 0.04
CA ALA A 192 -18.21 -15.56 -0.94
C ALA A 192 -16.85 -16.26 -1.09
N TYR A 193 -15.74 -15.50 -0.97
CA TYR A 193 -14.40 -16.08 -1.00
C TYR A 193 -14.13 -16.95 0.22
N ALA A 194 -14.52 -16.48 1.42
CA ALA A 194 -14.39 -17.28 2.63
C ALA A 194 -15.16 -18.60 2.51
N ALA A 195 -16.40 -18.56 2.03
CA ALA A 195 -17.20 -19.74 1.81
C ALA A 195 -16.60 -20.69 0.75
N ALA A 196 -16.06 -20.14 -0.33
CA ALA A 196 -15.40 -20.93 -1.36
C ALA A 196 -14.14 -21.66 -0.85
N LEU A 197 -13.39 -21.05 0.08
CA LEU A 197 -12.20 -21.67 0.67
C LEU A 197 -12.52 -22.88 1.58
N GLU A 198 -13.77 -23.01 2.05
CA GLU A 198 -14.21 -24.16 2.85
C GLU A 198 -14.65 -25.36 1.96
N VAL A 199 -14.75 -25.17 0.64
CA VAL A 199 -15.10 -26.25 -0.30
C VAL A 199 -13.91 -27.19 -0.47
N GLU A 200 -14.11 -28.50 -0.24
CA GLU A 200 -13.05 -29.53 -0.32
C GLU A 200 -12.59 -29.78 -1.76
N ASP A 201 -13.54 -29.82 -2.71
CA ASP A 201 -13.20 -30.02 -4.13
C ASP A 201 -12.47 -28.81 -4.70
N GLU A 202 -11.26 -29.04 -5.17
CA GLU A 202 -10.38 -27.99 -5.67
C GLU A 202 -10.92 -27.30 -6.92
N ASN A 203 -11.53 -28.07 -7.84
CA ASN A 203 -12.06 -27.51 -9.08
C ASN A 203 -13.30 -26.66 -8.79
N GLU A 204 -14.22 -27.14 -7.95
CA GLU A 204 -15.39 -26.37 -7.53
C GLU A 204 -14.97 -25.08 -6.79
N ARG A 205 -13.97 -25.18 -5.91
CA ARG A 205 -13.41 -24.03 -5.20
C ARG A 205 -12.87 -22.99 -6.17
N PHE A 206 -12.08 -23.40 -7.18
CA PHE A 206 -11.56 -22.47 -8.19
C PHE A 206 -12.66 -21.86 -9.04
N GLU A 207 -13.67 -22.64 -9.44
CA GLU A 207 -14.82 -22.09 -10.17
C GLU A 207 -15.59 -21.03 -9.37
N LEU A 208 -15.79 -21.24 -8.07
CA LEU A 208 -16.45 -20.27 -7.18
C LEU A 208 -15.63 -18.99 -7.01
N LEU A 209 -14.31 -19.11 -6.83
CA LEU A 209 -13.40 -17.98 -6.71
C LEU A 209 -13.33 -17.18 -8.02
N ASP A 210 -13.26 -17.86 -9.16
CA ASP A 210 -13.23 -17.22 -10.48
C ASP A 210 -14.55 -16.50 -10.78
N LYS A 211 -15.69 -17.16 -10.56
CA LYS A 211 -17.02 -16.55 -10.64
C LYS A 211 -17.17 -15.33 -9.74
N GLY A 212 -16.53 -15.36 -8.57
CA GLY A 212 -16.45 -14.24 -7.65
C GLY A 212 -15.45 -13.16 -8.07
N LYS A 213 -14.71 -13.33 -9.17
CA LYS A 213 -13.68 -12.40 -9.69
C LYS A 213 -12.57 -12.13 -8.69
N VAL A 214 -12.11 -13.17 -8.00
CA VAL A 214 -11.07 -13.05 -6.97
C VAL A 214 -9.78 -12.44 -7.51
N GLN A 215 -9.46 -12.67 -8.79
CA GLN A 215 -8.29 -12.10 -9.49
C GLN A 215 -8.32 -10.55 -9.56
N MET A 216 -9.48 -9.92 -9.35
CA MET A 216 -9.58 -8.46 -9.24
C MET A 216 -9.16 -7.95 -7.85
N CYS A 217 -9.04 -8.83 -6.86
CA CYS A 217 -8.67 -8.46 -5.50
C CYS A 217 -7.24 -7.89 -5.47
N MET A 218 -7.09 -6.68 -4.89
CA MET A 218 -5.79 -6.03 -4.70
C MET A 218 -5.14 -6.35 -3.34
N GLU A 219 -5.71 -7.25 -2.55
CA GLU A 219 -5.21 -7.68 -1.24
C GLU A 219 -5.00 -6.53 -0.25
N CYS A 220 -5.83 -5.49 -0.32
CA CYS A 220 -5.68 -4.28 0.49
C CYS A 220 -5.94 -4.46 1.99
N GLY A 221 -6.58 -5.55 2.41
CA GLY A 221 -6.89 -5.84 3.81
C GLY A 221 -8.10 -5.10 4.37
N CYS A 222 -8.81 -4.25 3.60
CA CYS A 222 -9.99 -3.52 4.10
C CYS A 222 -11.05 -4.45 4.68
N CYS A 223 -11.35 -5.57 4.00
CA CYS A 223 -12.33 -6.56 4.45
C CYS A 223 -11.92 -7.22 5.79
N SER A 224 -10.66 -7.56 5.96
CA SER A 224 -10.14 -8.10 7.22
C SER A 224 -10.17 -7.08 8.34
N TYR A 225 -9.82 -5.82 8.04
CA TYR A 225 -9.82 -4.73 9.03
C TYR A 225 -11.21 -4.43 9.61
N VAL A 226 -12.26 -4.44 8.78
CA VAL A 226 -13.63 -4.15 9.22
C VAL A 226 -14.39 -5.39 9.71
N SER A 227 -13.79 -6.58 9.61
CA SER A 227 -14.42 -7.83 10.02
C SER A 227 -14.68 -7.85 11.52
N VAL A 228 -15.93 -8.12 11.91
CA VAL A 228 -16.31 -8.32 13.32
C VAL A 228 -16.11 -9.75 13.79
N SER A 229 -15.88 -10.67 12.87
CA SER A 229 -15.58 -12.08 13.12
C SER A 229 -14.10 -12.39 13.05
N TYR A 230 -13.27 -11.38 12.77
CA TYR A 230 -11.81 -11.50 12.61
C TYR A 230 -11.38 -12.59 11.62
N THR A 231 -12.25 -12.94 10.69
CA THR A 231 -11.96 -13.89 9.64
C THR A 231 -10.89 -13.26 8.73
N HIS A 232 -9.69 -13.82 8.75
CA HIS A 232 -8.64 -13.38 7.86
C HIS A 232 -8.90 -13.93 6.47
N LEU A 233 -9.33 -13.06 5.58
CA LEU A 233 -9.39 -13.33 4.14
C LEU A 233 -8.01 -13.08 3.52
N THR A 234 -6.99 -13.69 4.09
CA THR A 234 -5.68 -13.78 3.43
C THR A 234 -5.82 -14.85 2.36
N LEU A 235 -5.95 -14.41 1.13
CA LEU A 235 -5.76 -15.29 -0.01
C LEU A 235 -4.32 -15.81 0.02
N PRO A 236 -4.12 -17.09 -0.28
CA PRO A 236 -2.79 -17.71 -0.29
C PRO A 236 -1.85 -17.08 -1.31
#